data_c37c13322780d75d0aaef9244757aa70
#
_entry.id   c37c13322780d75d0aaef9244757aa70
#
_cell.length_a   1.000
_cell.length_b   1.000
_cell.length_c   1.000
_cell.angle_alpha   90.00
_cell.angle_beta   90.00
_cell.angle_gamma   90.00
#
_symmetry.space_group_name_H-M   'P 1'
#
loop_
_entity.id
_entity.type
_entity.pdbx_description
1 polymer ?
#
loop_
_entity_poly.entity_id
_entity_poly.type
_entity_poly.pdbx_seq_one_letter_code
_entity_poly.pdbx_strand_id
1 'polypeptide(L)'
;MSDPVRFLVSFGQAVSTMALYNNGHPARERAVDRSYRCLRDLQQDDPLPRFSFLGEETIYQENALRELGDWEWASRLAQAGVQRMELDTNVTREEYEQFLEEMMARITLSVIDSAEARPARPSGIKVGTLGIRGDTRRLQDTFAEEVPVATISYALGEEAASIISMHKEVQDRGKLPLAEAEAVVRSLSMAMHGDQEMILPLLQLREFDEYTTTHSLNVSVLTMALAESLGLAQQDVRTFGIAGLLHDLGKVKVPEEILNKPGKLTDEERAIMQAHPAAGAKLIIDSGRRLDLAAAVAHEHHIMINGHGYPACHYRRDCHKASKLVHVCDVYDALRTRRPYREAWEADRVLTYIEE
;
A
#
# COMPACT_ATOMS: atom_id res chain seq x y z
N MET A 1 -29.37 28.02 6.01
CA MET A 1 -27.94 27.94 5.77
C MET A 1 -27.60 26.46 5.68
N SER A 2 -27.10 26.05 4.55
CA SER A 2 -26.59 24.70 4.32
C SER A 2 -25.37 24.47 5.22
N ASP A 3 -25.36 23.33 5.87
CA ASP A 3 -24.33 23.01 6.87
C ASP A 3 -23.41 21.88 6.35
N PRO A 4 -22.18 22.19 5.88
CA PRO A 4 -21.25 21.20 5.39
C PRO A 4 -20.81 20.20 6.48
N VAL A 5 -20.80 20.60 7.74
CA VAL A 5 -20.51 19.73 8.89
C VAL A 5 -21.59 18.67 9.04
N ARG A 6 -22.86 19.09 8.95
CA ARG A 6 -24.01 18.17 9.01
C ARG A 6 -23.98 17.14 7.89
N PHE A 7 -23.60 17.55 6.67
CA PHE A 7 -23.42 16.61 5.56
C PHE A 7 -22.33 15.59 5.87
N LEU A 8 -21.11 16.01 6.24
CA LEU A 8 -20.01 15.11 6.49
C LEU A 8 -20.26 14.15 7.67
N VAL A 9 -20.89 14.62 8.74
CA VAL A 9 -21.31 13.74 9.85
C VAL A 9 -22.30 12.68 9.38
N SER A 10 -23.31 13.08 8.57
CA SER A 10 -24.29 12.14 8.03
C SER A 10 -23.67 11.17 7.02
N PHE A 11 -22.69 11.60 6.25
CA PHE A 11 -21.88 10.77 5.35
C PHE A 11 -21.14 9.68 6.12
N GLY A 12 -20.37 10.04 7.15
CA GLY A 12 -19.65 9.08 7.99
C GLY A 12 -20.59 8.08 8.68
N GLN A 13 -21.76 8.53 9.14
CA GLN A 13 -22.79 7.66 9.70
C GLN A 13 -23.36 6.69 8.66
N ALA A 14 -23.57 7.14 7.42
CA ALA A 14 -24.06 6.28 6.35
C ALA A 14 -23.06 5.18 6.02
N VAL A 15 -21.78 5.52 5.82
CA VAL A 15 -20.71 4.55 5.57
C VAL A 15 -20.57 3.55 6.71
N SER A 16 -20.59 4.01 7.98
CA SER A 16 -20.56 3.12 9.16
C SER A 16 -21.75 2.16 9.18
N THR A 17 -22.96 2.67 8.88
CA THR A 17 -24.18 1.86 8.89
C THR A 17 -24.17 0.82 7.76
N MET A 18 -23.64 1.19 6.59
CA MET A 18 -23.49 0.26 5.46
C MET A 18 -22.49 -0.86 5.74
N ALA A 19 -21.45 -0.60 6.55
CA ALA A 19 -20.52 -1.62 6.99
C ALA A 19 -21.14 -2.67 7.95
N LEU A 20 -22.21 -2.30 8.65
CA LEU A 20 -22.88 -3.17 9.64
C LEU A 20 -24.08 -3.94 9.06
N TYR A 21 -24.73 -3.43 8.01
CA TYR A 21 -25.98 -3.98 7.48
C TYR A 21 -25.92 -4.25 5.99
N ASN A 22 -26.44 -5.39 5.56
CA ASN A 22 -26.54 -5.79 4.17
C ASN A 22 -27.50 -4.92 3.36
N ASN A 23 -27.42 -4.98 2.03
CA ASN A 23 -28.29 -4.30 1.10
C ASN A 23 -29.77 -4.62 1.38
N GLY A 24 -30.63 -3.60 1.31
CA GLY A 24 -32.05 -3.73 1.59
C GLY A 24 -32.44 -3.68 3.08
N HIS A 25 -31.47 -3.55 4.00
CA HIS A 25 -31.81 -3.41 5.42
C HIS A 25 -32.35 -1.99 5.72
N PRO A 26 -33.51 -1.84 6.44
CA PRO A 26 -34.14 -0.53 6.66
C PRO A 26 -33.23 0.52 7.36
N ALA A 27 -32.27 0.11 8.19
CA ALA A 27 -31.34 1.05 8.84
C ALA A 27 -30.38 1.63 7.83
N ARG A 28 -29.86 0.80 6.90
CA ARG A 28 -28.98 1.22 5.81
C ARG A 28 -29.69 2.21 4.89
N GLU A 29 -30.89 1.87 4.41
CA GLU A 29 -31.68 2.74 3.55
C GLU A 29 -31.95 4.13 4.19
N ARG A 30 -32.35 4.14 5.47
CA ARG A 30 -32.56 5.40 6.20
C ARG A 30 -31.26 6.24 6.36
N ALA A 31 -30.11 5.59 6.56
CA ALA A 31 -28.85 6.31 6.70
C ALA A 31 -28.41 6.93 5.37
N VAL A 32 -28.49 6.18 4.27
CA VAL A 32 -28.22 6.67 2.90
C VAL A 32 -29.16 7.83 2.55
N ASP A 33 -30.49 7.67 2.75
CA ASP A 33 -31.46 8.71 2.46
C ASP A 33 -31.26 9.99 3.28
N ARG A 34 -30.82 9.84 4.54
CA ARG A 34 -30.53 11.01 5.38
C ARG A 34 -29.29 11.74 4.84
N SER A 35 -28.25 11.03 4.52
CA SER A 35 -27.01 11.61 4.02
C SER A 35 -27.21 12.26 2.65
N TYR A 36 -27.95 11.60 1.75
CA TYR A 36 -28.31 12.17 0.44
C TYR A 36 -29.15 13.45 0.57
N ARG A 37 -30.12 13.50 1.49
CA ARG A 37 -30.87 14.74 1.77
C ARG A 37 -29.97 15.86 2.26
N CYS A 38 -29.03 15.58 3.18
CA CYS A 38 -28.07 16.59 3.63
C CYS A 38 -27.18 17.09 2.47
N LEU A 39 -26.80 16.23 1.52
CA LEU A 39 -26.11 16.65 0.30
C LEU A 39 -26.99 17.57 -0.54
N ARG A 40 -28.26 17.20 -0.78
CA ARG A 40 -29.20 18.02 -1.57
C ARG A 40 -29.48 19.37 -0.92
N ASP A 41 -29.58 19.42 0.41
CA ASP A 41 -29.72 20.67 1.16
C ASP A 41 -28.49 21.56 0.97
N LEU A 42 -27.26 20.96 1.04
CA LEU A 42 -26.02 21.68 0.82
C LEU A 42 -25.92 22.23 -0.59
N GLN A 43 -26.34 21.46 -1.60
CA GLN A 43 -26.30 21.83 -3.01
C GLN A 43 -27.27 22.96 -3.40
N GLN A 44 -28.23 23.32 -2.54
CA GLN A 44 -29.07 24.49 -2.76
C GLN A 44 -28.28 25.80 -2.67
N ASP A 45 -27.31 25.88 -1.77
CA ASP A 45 -26.49 27.06 -1.57
C ASP A 45 -25.12 26.96 -2.31
N ASP A 46 -24.62 25.74 -2.52
CA ASP A 46 -23.36 25.45 -3.22
C ASP A 46 -23.58 24.32 -4.24
N PRO A 47 -23.73 24.64 -5.53
CA PRO A 47 -24.01 23.63 -6.57
C PRO A 47 -22.90 22.59 -6.77
N LEU A 48 -21.67 22.88 -6.35
CA LEU A 48 -20.52 21.98 -6.46
C LEU A 48 -19.74 21.94 -5.15
N PRO A 49 -20.32 21.36 -4.06
CA PRO A 49 -19.64 21.27 -2.80
C PRO A 49 -18.34 20.47 -2.94
N ARG A 50 -17.26 21.08 -2.43
CA ARG A 50 -15.90 20.58 -2.52
C ARG A 50 -15.31 20.45 -1.14
N PHE A 51 -14.87 19.22 -0.82
CA PHE A 51 -14.21 18.91 0.43
C PHE A 51 -12.77 18.47 0.15
N SER A 52 -11.86 18.86 1.03
CA SER A 52 -10.47 18.38 1.03
C SER A 52 -10.10 17.85 2.42
N PHE A 53 -9.39 16.71 2.45
CA PHE A 53 -8.99 16.01 3.66
C PHE A 53 -7.46 15.95 3.70
N LEU A 54 -6.85 16.71 4.61
CA LEU A 54 -5.39 16.84 4.78
C LEU A 54 -5.02 16.33 6.18
N GLY A 55 -4.67 15.04 6.27
CA GLY A 55 -4.46 14.41 7.56
C GLY A 55 -5.73 14.44 8.42
N GLU A 56 -5.69 15.16 9.53
CA GLU A 56 -6.84 15.34 10.43
C GLU A 56 -7.70 16.56 10.07
N GLU A 57 -7.22 17.42 9.17
CA GLU A 57 -7.94 18.63 8.78
C GLU A 57 -8.95 18.36 7.67
N THR A 58 -10.14 18.91 7.88
CA THR A 58 -11.23 18.93 6.86
C THR A 58 -11.45 20.36 6.37
N ILE A 59 -11.34 20.55 5.06
CA ILE A 59 -11.53 21.84 4.40
C ILE A 59 -12.74 21.76 3.50
N TYR A 60 -13.64 22.75 3.62
CA TYR A 60 -14.78 22.95 2.73
C TYR A 60 -14.54 24.19 1.90
N GLN A 61 -14.52 24.03 0.56
CA GLN A 61 -14.09 25.06 -0.36
C GLN A 61 -12.67 25.54 0.00
N GLU A 62 -12.53 26.71 0.60
CA GLU A 62 -11.25 27.30 1.04
C GLU A 62 -11.18 27.49 2.58
N ASN A 63 -12.22 27.02 3.32
CA ASN A 63 -12.33 27.22 4.75
C ASN A 63 -12.16 25.92 5.53
N ALA A 64 -11.31 25.94 6.55
CA ALA A 64 -11.16 24.81 7.46
C ALA A 64 -12.42 24.68 8.36
N LEU A 65 -12.96 23.45 8.41
CA LEU A 65 -14.10 23.10 9.27
C LEU A 65 -13.59 22.71 10.66
N ARG A 66 -13.35 23.71 11.51
CA ARG A 66 -12.76 23.53 12.85
C ARG A 66 -13.61 22.66 13.77
N GLU A 67 -14.93 22.60 13.53
CA GLU A 67 -15.88 21.77 14.27
C GLU A 67 -15.65 20.27 14.03
N LEU A 68 -14.89 19.91 12.99
CA LEU A 68 -14.52 18.55 12.63
C LEU A 68 -13.06 18.22 12.96
N GLY A 69 -12.38 18.96 13.84
CA GLY A 69 -10.97 18.75 14.19
C GLY A 69 -10.66 17.36 14.73
N ASP A 70 -11.62 16.70 15.42
CA ASP A 70 -11.50 15.34 15.94
C ASP A 70 -12.36 14.33 15.12
N TRP A 71 -12.71 14.67 13.90
CA TRP A 71 -13.56 13.80 13.09
C TRP A 71 -12.72 12.69 12.42
N GLU A 72 -12.74 11.50 13.03
CA GLU A 72 -11.92 10.35 12.61
C GLU A 72 -12.00 10.01 11.11
N TRP A 73 -13.09 10.38 10.43
CA TRP A 73 -13.28 10.09 9.02
C TRP A 73 -12.36 10.90 8.11
N ALA A 74 -11.88 12.07 8.54
CA ALA A 74 -10.94 12.86 7.74
C ALA A 74 -9.65 12.07 7.49
N SER A 75 -9.05 11.54 8.54
CA SER A 75 -7.85 10.71 8.42
C SER A 75 -8.11 9.40 7.69
N ARG A 76 -9.26 8.75 7.93
CA ARG A 76 -9.65 7.51 7.23
C ARG A 76 -9.83 7.72 5.72
N LEU A 77 -10.45 8.81 5.30
CA LEU A 77 -10.62 9.19 3.91
C LEU A 77 -9.27 9.50 3.26
N ALA A 78 -8.43 10.31 3.93
CA ALA A 78 -7.10 10.63 3.44
C ALA A 78 -6.23 9.36 3.25
N GLN A 79 -6.25 8.44 4.23
CA GLN A 79 -5.55 7.15 4.17
C GLN A 79 -6.09 6.21 3.08
N ALA A 80 -7.39 6.34 2.75
CA ALA A 80 -8.03 5.61 1.65
C ALA A 80 -7.80 6.27 0.28
N GLY A 81 -6.91 7.28 0.19
CA GLY A 81 -6.61 8.00 -1.05
C GLY A 81 -7.68 9.00 -1.48
N VAL A 82 -8.61 9.35 -0.57
CA VAL A 82 -9.67 10.35 -0.82
C VAL A 82 -9.28 11.64 -0.13
N GLN A 83 -8.39 12.40 -0.75
CA GLN A 83 -7.98 13.71 -0.23
C GLN A 83 -8.83 14.86 -0.77
N ARG A 84 -9.63 14.61 -1.80
CA ARG A 84 -10.57 15.58 -2.37
C ARG A 84 -11.83 14.87 -2.82
N MET A 85 -12.97 15.49 -2.55
CA MET A 85 -14.30 15.02 -2.93
C MET A 85 -15.12 16.20 -3.48
N GLU A 86 -15.63 16.06 -4.68
CA GLU A 86 -16.51 17.02 -5.34
C GLU A 86 -17.82 16.32 -5.73
N LEU A 87 -18.97 16.94 -5.44
CA LEU A 87 -20.28 16.36 -5.68
C LEU A 87 -21.14 17.30 -6.49
N ASP A 88 -21.41 16.94 -7.75
CA ASP A 88 -22.24 17.72 -8.67
C ASP A 88 -23.74 17.62 -8.32
N THR A 89 -24.53 18.63 -8.68
CA THR A 89 -25.99 18.66 -8.50
C THR A 89 -26.72 17.57 -9.29
N ASN A 90 -26.11 17.00 -10.31
CA ASN A 90 -26.68 15.94 -11.15
C ASN A 90 -26.57 14.54 -10.53
N VAL A 91 -25.91 14.41 -9.37
CA VAL A 91 -25.77 13.12 -8.67
C VAL A 91 -27.13 12.58 -8.28
N THR A 92 -27.47 11.40 -8.78
CA THR A 92 -28.68 10.67 -8.38
C THR A 92 -28.49 9.97 -7.04
N ARG A 93 -29.59 9.54 -6.42
CA ARG A 93 -29.54 8.78 -5.17
C ARG A 93 -28.78 7.46 -5.35
N GLU A 94 -29.02 6.79 -6.48
CA GLU A 94 -28.38 5.52 -6.84
C GLU A 94 -26.86 5.68 -7.03
N GLU A 95 -26.43 6.74 -7.72
CA GLU A 95 -24.98 7.06 -7.87
C GLU A 95 -24.35 7.40 -6.54
N TYR A 96 -25.07 8.12 -5.66
CA TYR A 96 -24.60 8.45 -4.32
C TYR A 96 -24.47 7.20 -3.44
N GLU A 97 -25.41 6.25 -3.51
CA GLU A 97 -25.32 4.98 -2.79
C GLU A 97 -24.12 4.14 -3.27
N GLN A 98 -23.91 4.03 -4.60
CA GLN A 98 -22.75 3.36 -5.17
C GLN A 98 -21.43 4.01 -4.73
N PHE A 99 -21.41 5.34 -4.67
CA PHE A 99 -20.27 6.08 -4.14
C PHE A 99 -20.00 5.77 -2.66
N LEU A 100 -21.02 5.70 -1.81
CA LEU A 100 -20.87 5.30 -0.41
C LEU A 100 -20.35 3.85 -0.30
N GLU A 101 -20.81 2.93 -1.17
CA GLU A 101 -20.29 1.56 -1.25
C GLU A 101 -18.82 1.55 -1.62
N GLU A 102 -18.42 2.36 -2.59
CA GLU A 102 -17.03 2.51 -2.97
C GLU A 102 -16.18 3.07 -1.82
N MET A 103 -16.67 4.11 -1.11
CA MET A 103 -15.99 4.67 0.05
C MET A 103 -15.89 3.66 1.20
N MET A 104 -16.97 2.93 1.48
CA MET A 104 -16.95 1.84 2.44
C MET A 104 -15.91 0.78 2.03
N ALA A 105 -15.90 0.39 0.77
CA ALA A 105 -14.91 -0.55 0.23
C ALA A 105 -13.48 -0.01 0.39
N ARG A 106 -13.19 1.22 0.04
CA ARG A 106 -11.87 1.83 0.18
C ARG A 106 -11.43 1.94 1.65
N ILE A 107 -12.33 2.28 2.55
CA ILE A 107 -12.04 2.52 3.96
C ILE A 107 -12.06 1.23 4.79
N THR A 108 -13.02 0.32 4.54
CA THR A 108 -13.15 -0.94 5.28
C THR A 108 -12.24 -2.01 4.71
N LEU A 109 -12.08 -1.98 3.40
CA LEU A 109 -11.22 -2.91 2.74
C LEU A 109 -9.85 -2.32 2.65
N SER A 110 -9.57 -1.11 3.06
CA SER A 110 -8.16 -0.95 2.92
C SER A 110 -7.69 -2.17 2.10
N VAL A 111 -8.69 -2.75 1.53
CA VAL A 111 -8.69 -3.97 0.79
C VAL A 111 -9.42 -3.68 -0.47
N ILE A 112 -8.73 -3.82 -1.57
CA ILE A 112 -9.22 -4.59 -2.70
C ILE A 112 -10.36 -4.06 -3.48
N ASP A 113 -9.92 -3.97 -4.68
CA ASP A 113 -10.63 -4.53 -5.82
C ASP A 113 -12.03 -4.10 -6.05
N SER A 114 -12.06 -3.21 -6.92
CA SER A 114 -12.97 -3.36 -8.01
C SER A 114 -12.30 -2.90 -9.29
N ALA A 115 -11.27 -3.60 -9.66
CA ALA A 115 -10.80 -3.64 -11.04
C ALA A 115 -11.58 -4.67 -11.84
N GLU A 116 -12.91 -4.69 -11.72
CA GLU A 116 -13.72 -4.83 -12.92
C GLU A 116 -14.03 -3.40 -13.32
N ALA A 117 -13.24 -2.88 -14.24
CA ALA A 117 -13.50 -1.64 -14.93
C ALA A 117 -14.86 -1.76 -15.61
N ARG A 118 -15.92 -1.46 -14.90
CA ARG A 118 -17.15 -1.05 -15.54
C ARG A 118 -16.83 0.24 -16.27
N PRO A 119 -17.18 0.37 -17.56
CA PRO A 119 -16.94 1.59 -18.29
C PRO A 119 -17.47 2.75 -17.45
N ALA A 120 -16.59 3.73 -17.18
CA ALA A 120 -16.92 4.89 -16.39
C ALA A 120 -18.15 5.57 -17.01
N ARG A 121 -19.30 5.37 -16.40
CA ARG A 121 -20.44 6.25 -16.66
C ARG A 121 -20.05 7.61 -16.09
N PRO A 122 -20.33 8.71 -16.79
CA PRO A 122 -20.06 10.02 -16.26
C PRO A 122 -20.79 10.16 -14.91
N SER A 123 -20.04 10.12 -13.82
CA SER A 123 -20.53 10.28 -12.47
C SER A 123 -20.39 11.75 -12.08
N GLY A 124 -21.44 12.32 -11.48
CA GLY A 124 -21.41 13.66 -10.89
C GLY A 124 -20.51 13.73 -9.64
N ILE A 125 -19.86 12.65 -9.23
CA ILE A 125 -19.01 12.62 -8.04
C ILE A 125 -17.57 12.39 -8.49
N LYS A 126 -16.66 13.31 -8.07
CA LYS A 126 -15.23 13.21 -8.32
C LYS A 126 -14.51 13.07 -6.99
N VAL A 127 -13.64 12.09 -6.90
CA VAL A 127 -12.73 11.88 -5.76
C VAL A 127 -11.31 11.77 -6.27
N GLY A 128 -10.34 12.29 -5.51
CA GLY A 128 -8.93 12.25 -5.91
C GLY A 128 -7.98 12.68 -4.81
N THR A 129 -6.69 12.63 -5.11
CA THR A 129 -5.62 13.11 -4.26
C THR A 129 -5.29 14.58 -4.57
N LEU A 130 -4.78 15.32 -3.57
CA LEU A 130 -4.30 16.70 -3.74
C LEU A 130 -2.81 16.67 -4.09
N GLY A 131 -2.48 17.11 -5.32
CA GLY A 131 -1.10 17.37 -5.72
C GLY A 131 -0.67 18.79 -5.33
N ILE A 132 0.47 18.96 -4.68
CA ILE A 132 1.10 20.28 -4.49
C ILE A 132 1.75 20.68 -5.82
N ARG A 133 1.26 21.74 -6.44
CA ARG A 133 1.88 22.33 -7.65
C ARG A 133 3.23 22.95 -7.28
N GLY A 134 4.33 22.28 -7.66
CA GLY A 134 5.63 22.91 -7.85
C GLY A 134 5.81 23.27 -9.32
N ASP A 135 5.98 24.59 -9.56
CA ASP A 135 6.50 25.24 -10.74
C ASP A 135 5.84 24.99 -12.11
N THR A 136 4.99 25.96 -12.48
CA THR A 136 4.40 26.11 -13.80
C THR A 136 5.32 26.93 -14.71
N ARG A 137 6.09 26.27 -15.58
CA ARG A 137 6.54 26.85 -16.87
C ARG A 137 6.46 25.83 -17.99
N ARG A 138 5.57 26.12 -18.93
CA ARG A 138 5.29 25.50 -20.22
C ARG A 138 4.22 24.41 -20.21
N LEU A 139 3.01 24.83 -20.57
CA LEU A 139 2.20 24.15 -21.59
C LEU A 139 1.11 25.15 -22.01
N GLN A 140 1.34 25.84 -23.11
CA GLN A 140 0.30 26.42 -23.95
C GLN A 140 -0.03 25.38 -25.04
N ASP A 141 -1.34 25.31 -25.31
CA ASP A 141 -2.02 24.72 -26.47
C ASP A 141 -2.17 23.19 -26.51
N THR A 142 -3.36 22.68 -26.24
CA THR A 142 -4.41 22.37 -27.22
C THR A 142 -5.47 21.43 -26.61
N PHE A 143 -6.73 21.87 -26.59
CA PHE A 143 -8.01 21.15 -26.69
C PHE A 143 -8.26 19.83 -25.94
N ALA A 144 -9.36 19.89 -25.22
CA ALA A 144 -10.08 18.91 -24.43
C ALA A 144 -9.71 18.95 -22.95
N GLU A 145 -10.62 19.52 -22.17
CA GLU A 145 -10.64 19.39 -20.71
C GLU A 145 -10.89 17.93 -20.33
N GLU A 146 -9.89 17.12 -20.44
CA GLU A 146 -9.70 16.03 -19.53
C GLU A 146 -9.15 16.65 -18.25
N VAL A 147 -10.00 16.75 -17.22
CA VAL A 147 -9.53 16.93 -15.84
C VAL A 147 -8.47 15.85 -15.65
N PRO A 148 -7.18 16.17 -15.43
CA PRO A 148 -6.22 15.13 -15.21
C PRO A 148 -6.71 14.36 -13.99
N VAL A 149 -7.17 13.13 -14.18
CA VAL A 149 -7.06 12.11 -13.17
C VAL A 149 -5.63 12.21 -12.74
N ALA A 150 -5.38 12.63 -11.49
CA ALA A 150 -4.04 12.94 -11.05
C ALA A 150 -3.16 11.79 -11.47
N THR A 151 -2.24 12.05 -12.38
CA THR A 151 -1.20 11.10 -12.71
C THR A 151 -0.49 10.90 -11.38
N ILE A 152 -0.72 9.76 -10.74
CA ILE A 152 -0.05 9.39 -9.52
C ILE A 152 1.39 9.17 -9.95
N SER A 153 2.19 10.24 -9.96
CA SER A 153 3.63 10.08 -9.96
C SER A 153 3.96 9.56 -8.57
N TYR A 154 4.07 8.24 -8.44
CA TYR A 154 4.51 7.59 -7.24
C TYR A 154 5.93 8.03 -6.97
N ALA A 155 6.07 9.01 -6.10
CA ALA A 155 7.32 9.26 -5.42
C ALA A 155 7.42 8.14 -4.37
N LEU A 156 8.04 7.01 -4.72
CA LEU A 156 8.33 5.89 -3.79
C LEU A 156 9.12 6.32 -2.56
N GLY A 157 9.42 7.60 -2.44
CA GLY A 157 10.03 8.23 -1.29
C GLY A 157 9.21 8.13 0.00
N GLU A 158 7.89 8.17 -0.11
CA GLU A 158 7.02 8.04 1.06
C GLU A 158 6.99 6.61 1.57
N GLU A 159 6.92 5.63 0.66
CA GLU A 159 6.99 4.22 0.99
C GLU A 159 8.34 3.85 1.60
N ALA A 160 9.44 4.37 1.05
CA ALA A 160 10.78 4.18 1.60
C ALA A 160 10.89 4.80 3.01
N ALA A 161 10.40 6.02 3.22
CA ALA A 161 10.38 6.66 4.53
C ALA A 161 9.54 5.85 5.55
N SER A 162 8.41 5.30 5.13
CA SER A 162 7.56 4.44 5.97
C SER A 162 8.29 3.16 6.39
N ILE A 163 9.05 2.52 5.48
CA ILE A 163 9.84 1.32 5.82
C ILE A 163 10.97 1.65 6.78
N ILE A 164 11.66 2.77 6.59
CA ILE A 164 12.71 3.24 7.53
C ILE A 164 12.11 3.46 8.92
N SER A 165 10.97 4.16 9.00
CA SER A 165 10.24 4.38 10.25
C SER A 165 9.82 3.07 10.91
N MET A 166 9.28 2.14 10.13
CA MET A 166 8.88 0.80 10.59
C MET A 166 10.08 0.02 11.16
N HIS A 167 11.22 -0.02 10.46
CA HIS A 167 12.42 -0.69 10.94
C HIS A 167 12.91 -0.10 12.26
N LYS A 168 12.90 1.24 12.37
CA LYS A 168 13.28 1.94 13.60
C LYS A 168 12.34 1.61 14.75
N GLU A 169 11.03 1.59 14.54
CA GLU A 169 10.07 1.22 15.59
C GLU A 169 10.25 -0.22 16.04
N VAL A 170 10.50 -1.14 15.10
CA VAL A 170 10.81 -2.54 15.44
C VAL A 170 12.13 -2.65 16.22
N GLN A 171 13.16 -1.86 15.86
CA GLN A 171 14.44 -1.84 16.55
C GLN A 171 14.29 -1.29 17.97
N ASP A 172 13.59 -0.16 18.14
CA ASP A 172 13.47 0.58 19.40
C ASP A 172 12.46 -0.10 20.37
N ARG A 173 11.34 -0.58 19.87
CA ARG A 173 10.20 -1.05 20.66
C ARG A 173 9.90 -2.53 20.51
N GLY A 174 10.52 -3.22 19.56
CA GLY A 174 10.25 -4.62 19.26
C GLY A 174 8.83 -4.89 18.73
N LYS A 175 8.12 -3.86 18.26
CA LYS A 175 6.75 -3.96 17.75
C LYS A 175 6.72 -3.64 16.27
N LEU A 176 6.11 -4.54 15.49
CA LEU A 176 5.87 -4.33 14.06
C LEU A 176 4.61 -3.46 13.87
N PRO A 177 4.70 -2.25 13.28
CA PRO A 177 3.56 -1.43 12.94
C PRO A 177 2.91 -1.96 11.65
N LEU A 178 2.09 -3.00 11.78
CA LEU A 178 1.50 -3.73 10.67
C LEU A 178 0.67 -2.84 9.74
N ALA A 179 -0.05 -1.85 10.28
CA ALA A 179 -0.85 -0.94 9.47
C ALA A 179 0.01 -0.17 8.45
N GLU A 180 1.24 0.19 8.81
CA GLU A 180 2.20 0.83 7.90
C GLU A 180 2.67 -0.15 6.81
N ALA A 181 3.03 -1.38 7.18
CA ALA A 181 3.42 -2.41 6.20
C ALA A 181 2.29 -2.69 5.20
N GLU A 182 1.05 -2.81 5.68
CA GLU A 182 -0.13 -2.99 4.83
C GLU A 182 -0.41 -1.78 3.94
N ALA A 183 -0.18 -0.55 4.44
CA ALA A 183 -0.34 0.67 3.65
C ALA A 183 0.70 0.74 2.52
N VAL A 184 1.97 0.42 2.80
CA VAL A 184 3.03 0.36 1.80
C VAL A 184 2.71 -0.66 0.71
N VAL A 185 2.33 -1.89 1.06
CA VAL A 185 1.98 -2.94 0.08
C VAL A 185 0.78 -2.54 -0.77
N ARG A 186 -0.21 -1.85 -0.19
CA ARG A 186 -1.33 -1.30 -0.95
C ARG A 186 -0.90 -0.25 -1.96
N SER A 187 -0.08 0.70 -1.53
CA SER A 187 0.46 1.74 -2.41
C SER A 187 1.24 1.13 -3.57
N LEU A 188 2.12 0.16 -3.28
CA LEU A 188 2.87 -0.57 -4.31
C LEU A 188 1.94 -1.34 -5.27
N SER A 189 0.91 -2.03 -4.74
CA SER A 189 -0.06 -2.74 -5.57
C SER A 189 -0.84 -1.79 -6.49
N MET A 190 -1.19 -0.59 -6.02
CA MET A 190 -1.82 0.43 -6.86
C MET A 190 -0.84 0.97 -7.91
N ALA A 191 0.43 1.18 -7.55
CA ALA A 191 1.47 1.62 -8.48
C ALA A 191 1.71 0.65 -9.62
N MET A 192 1.58 -0.65 -9.37
CA MET A 192 1.74 -1.71 -10.38
C MET A 192 0.61 -1.70 -11.42
N HIS A 193 -0.58 -1.19 -11.09
CA HIS A 193 -1.77 -1.23 -11.95
C HIS A 193 -2.16 0.15 -12.50
N GLY A 194 -1.27 1.14 -12.45
CA GLY A 194 -1.49 2.45 -13.07
C GLY A 194 -1.58 2.34 -14.59
N ASP A 195 -2.61 2.98 -15.19
CA ASP A 195 -2.79 3.16 -16.65
C ASP A 195 -2.67 1.91 -17.54
N GLN A 196 -3.48 0.88 -17.28
CA GLN A 196 -3.74 -0.28 -18.16
C GLN A 196 -2.56 -1.22 -18.50
N GLU A 197 -1.34 -0.91 -18.11
CA GLU A 197 -0.18 -1.81 -18.24
C GLU A 197 0.50 -2.00 -16.88
N MET A 198 0.84 -3.23 -16.55
CA MET A 198 1.61 -3.53 -15.35
C MET A 198 3.01 -2.91 -15.47
N ILE A 199 3.23 -1.78 -14.81
CA ILE A 199 4.55 -1.13 -14.74
C ILE A 199 5.20 -1.57 -13.43
N LEU A 200 6.35 -2.25 -13.53
CA LEU A 200 7.15 -2.56 -12.35
C LEU A 200 7.92 -1.31 -11.90
N PRO A 201 7.58 -0.67 -10.78
CA PRO A 201 8.23 0.57 -10.34
C PRO A 201 9.70 0.40 -9.88
N LEU A 202 10.31 -0.75 -10.13
CA LEU A 202 11.67 -1.12 -9.70
C LEU A 202 12.77 -0.13 -10.13
N LEU A 203 12.61 0.52 -11.30
CA LEU A 203 13.63 1.42 -11.85
C LEU A 203 13.79 2.71 -11.04
N GLN A 204 12.75 3.16 -10.34
CA GLN A 204 12.75 4.40 -9.56
C GLN A 204 13.32 4.23 -8.15
N LEU A 205 13.40 2.99 -7.65
CA LEU A 205 13.94 2.68 -6.32
C LEU A 205 15.48 2.73 -6.24
N ARG A 206 16.17 2.94 -7.38
CA ARG A 206 17.64 2.99 -7.43
C ARG A 206 18.27 4.26 -6.84
N GLU A 207 17.47 5.28 -6.55
CA GLU A 207 17.93 6.57 -6.06
C GLU A 207 18.05 6.67 -4.53
N PHE A 208 17.62 5.65 -3.79
CA PHE A 208 17.67 5.65 -2.33
C PHE A 208 18.96 5.01 -1.80
N ASP A 209 19.68 5.74 -0.94
CA ASP A 209 20.96 5.33 -0.32
C ASP A 209 20.83 4.14 0.64
N GLU A 210 19.61 3.80 1.10
CA GLU A 210 19.40 2.68 2.03
C GLU A 210 19.06 1.38 1.29
N TYR A 211 20.09 0.61 1.03
CA TYR A 211 20.03 -0.68 0.33
C TYR A 211 18.92 -1.62 0.85
N THR A 212 18.81 -1.77 2.18
CA THR A 212 17.84 -2.71 2.79
C THR A 212 16.39 -2.30 2.52
N THR A 213 16.08 -1.00 2.57
CA THR A 213 14.75 -0.46 2.32
C THR A 213 14.34 -0.63 0.88
N THR A 214 15.20 -0.23 -0.06
CA THR A 214 14.97 -0.38 -1.51
C THR A 214 14.78 -1.85 -1.88
N HIS A 215 15.60 -2.73 -1.34
CA HIS A 215 15.52 -4.16 -1.55
C HIS A 215 14.17 -4.75 -1.08
N SER A 216 13.75 -4.42 0.14
CA SER A 216 12.46 -4.91 0.68
C SER A 216 11.26 -4.48 -0.18
N LEU A 217 11.27 -3.24 -0.67
CA LEU A 217 10.24 -2.73 -1.58
C LEU A 217 10.26 -3.47 -2.93
N ASN A 218 11.44 -3.64 -3.52
CA ASN A 218 11.59 -4.37 -4.79
C ASN A 218 11.13 -5.81 -4.68
N VAL A 219 11.53 -6.52 -3.63
CA VAL A 219 11.10 -7.92 -3.40
C VAL A 219 9.59 -8.00 -3.20
N SER A 220 8.98 -7.03 -2.50
CA SER A 220 7.52 -6.96 -2.37
C SER A 220 6.83 -6.83 -3.73
N VAL A 221 7.27 -5.88 -4.57
CA VAL A 221 6.71 -5.65 -5.93
C VAL A 221 6.89 -6.87 -6.81
N LEU A 222 8.12 -7.42 -6.88
CA LEU A 222 8.42 -8.61 -7.69
C LEU A 222 7.58 -9.81 -7.27
N THR A 223 7.41 -10.01 -5.96
CA THR A 223 6.62 -11.12 -5.42
C THR A 223 5.14 -10.96 -5.74
N MET A 224 4.59 -9.75 -5.66
CA MET A 224 3.21 -9.47 -6.08
C MET A 224 3.01 -9.72 -7.57
N ALA A 225 3.92 -9.20 -8.42
CA ALA A 225 3.84 -9.39 -9.87
C ALA A 225 3.92 -10.87 -10.26
N LEU A 226 4.81 -11.63 -9.62
CA LEU A 226 4.94 -13.07 -9.86
C LEU A 226 3.69 -13.82 -9.38
N ALA A 227 3.15 -13.49 -8.20
CA ALA A 227 1.92 -14.08 -7.68
C ALA A 227 0.73 -13.82 -8.61
N GLU A 228 0.61 -12.62 -9.15
CA GLU A 228 -0.43 -12.25 -10.10
C GLU A 228 -0.27 -12.96 -11.44
N SER A 229 0.95 -13.05 -11.97
CA SER A 229 1.23 -13.79 -13.21
C SER A 229 0.91 -15.28 -13.11
N LEU A 230 0.94 -15.84 -11.90
CA LEU A 230 0.51 -17.21 -11.58
C LEU A 230 -1.00 -17.34 -11.39
N GLY A 231 -1.77 -16.27 -11.55
CA GLY A 231 -3.23 -16.26 -11.45
C GLY A 231 -3.76 -16.36 -10.01
N LEU A 232 -2.98 -15.97 -9.01
CA LEU A 232 -3.45 -15.94 -7.63
C LEU A 232 -4.48 -14.83 -7.42
N ALA A 233 -5.41 -15.06 -6.47
CA ALA A 233 -6.40 -14.06 -6.13
C ALA A 233 -5.70 -12.82 -5.51
N GLN A 234 -6.27 -11.64 -5.73
CA GLN A 234 -5.71 -10.37 -5.27
C GLN A 234 -5.41 -10.33 -3.76
N GLN A 235 -6.23 -10.97 -2.95
CA GLN A 235 -5.97 -11.10 -1.51
C GLN A 235 -4.67 -11.86 -1.24
N ASP A 236 -4.41 -12.92 -2.00
CA ASP A 236 -3.19 -13.70 -1.89
C ASP A 236 -2.00 -12.89 -2.42
N VAL A 237 -2.14 -12.19 -3.55
CA VAL A 237 -1.10 -11.31 -4.13
C VAL A 237 -0.58 -10.33 -3.08
N ARG A 238 -1.47 -9.66 -2.32
CA ARG A 238 -1.03 -8.74 -1.26
C ARG A 238 -0.41 -9.46 -0.06
N THR A 239 -0.95 -10.61 0.30
CA THR A 239 -0.35 -11.42 1.37
C THR A 239 1.08 -11.82 1.00
N PHE A 240 1.33 -12.12 -0.27
CA PHE A 240 2.67 -12.32 -0.82
C PHE A 240 3.50 -11.04 -0.81
N GLY A 241 2.92 -9.89 -1.14
CA GLY A 241 3.58 -8.58 -1.05
C GLY A 241 4.06 -8.28 0.37
N ILE A 242 3.21 -8.49 1.38
CA ILE A 242 3.57 -8.34 2.80
C ILE A 242 4.70 -9.32 3.16
N ALA A 243 4.62 -10.56 2.72
CA ALA A 243 5.66 -11.55 2.99
C ALA A 243 7.00 -11.15 2.35
N GLY A 244 6.99 -10.66 1.10
CA GLY A 244 8.16 -10.10 0.43
C GLY A 244 8.71 -8.86 1.13
N LEU A 245 7.85 -7.94 1.60
CA LEU A 245 8.27 -6.75 2.32
C LEU A 245 8.97 -7.07 3.65
N LEU A 246 8.47 -8.07 4.37
CA LEU A 246 8.92 -8.42 5.73
C LEU A 246 9.92 -9.56 5.79
N HIS A 247 10.33 -10.15 4.65
CA HIS A 247 11.20 -11.33 4.63
C HIS A 247 12.51 -11.12 5.41
N ASP A 248 13.07 -9.94 5.29
CA ASP A 248 14.34 -9.52 5.87
C ASP A 248 14.21 -8.71 7.19
N LEU A 249 13.00 -8.60 7.76
CA LEU A 249 12.74 -7.80 8.98
C LEU A 249 13.70 -8.11 10.13
N GLY A 250 14.16 -9.34 10.23
CA GLY A 250 15.09 -9.75 11.28
C GLY A 250 16.47 -9.09 11.22
N LYS A 251 16.84 -8.47 10.10
CA LYS A 251 18.08 -7.70 9.96
C LYS A 251 18.17 -6.51 10.90
N VAL A 252 17.05 -6.02 11.42
CA VAL A 252 17.03 -4.97 12.48
C VAL A 252 17.71 -5.43 13.79
N LYS A 253 17.94 -6.74 13.96
CA LYS A 253 18.67 -7.30 15.12
C LYS A 253 20.13 -7.56 14.83
N VAL A 254 20.60 -7.34 13.60
CA VAL A 254 22.01 -7.49 13.21
C VAL A 254 22.72 -6.18 13.50
N PRO A 255 23.89 -6.19 14.18
CA PRO A 255 24.68 -4.98 14.38
C PRO A 255 25.05 -4.29 13.07
N GLU A 256 24.99 -2.96 13.04
CA GLU A 256 25.27 -2.17 11.83
C GLU A 256 26.66 -2.40 11.26
N GLU A 257 27.66 -2.63 12.12
CA GLU A 257 29.03 -2.89 11.71
C GLU A 257 29.13 -4.21 10.91
N ILE A 258 28.25 -5.18 11.19
CA ILE A 258 28.19 -6.45 10.44
C ILE A 258 27.34 -6.27 9.17
N LEU A 259 26.19 -5.58 9.30
CA LEU A 259 25.25 -5.37 8.20
C LEU A 259 25.91 -4.58 7.05
N ASN A 260 26.67 -3.52 7.39
CA ASN A 260 27.28 -2.58 6.45
C ASN A 260 28.78 -2.87 6.22
N LYS A 261 29.29 -4.03 6.64
CA LYS A 261 30.72 -4.35 6.54
C LYS A 261 31.19 -4.36 5.08
N PRO A 262 32.16 -3.54 4.70
CA PRO A 262 32.76 -3.60 3.38
C PRO A 262 33.68 -4.83 3.28
N GLY A 263 33.20 -5.92 2.71
CA GLY A 263 33.98 -7.12 2.47
C GLY A 263 33.30 -8.40 2.99
N LYS A 264 34.12 -9.48 3.13
CA LYS A 264 33.61 -10.78 3.59
C LYS A 264 33.43 -10.80 5.10
N LEU A 265 32.33 -11.38 5.54
CA LEU A 265 32.07 -11.64 6.96
C LEU A 265 32.98 -12.77 7.47
N THR A 266 33.43 -12.66 8.72
CA THR A 266 34.04 -13.79 9.44
C THR A 266 33.00 -14.87 9.70
N ASP A 267 33.39 -16.04 10.20
CA ASP A 267 32.45 -17.12 10.51
C ASP A 267 31.52 -16.73 11.66
N GLU A 268 32.02 -16.00 12.66
CA GLU A 268 31.23 -15.46 13.77
C GLU A 268 30.22 -14.40 13.31
N GLU A 269 30.66 -13.45 12.49
CA GLU A 269 29.79 -12.43 11.90
C GLU A 269 28.73 -13.05 10.98
N ARG A 270 29.10 -14.09 10.24
CA ARG A 270 28.19 -14.86 9.39
C ARG A 270 27.13 -15.56 10.21
N ALA A 271 27.51 -16.15 11.35
CA ALA A 271 26.56 -16.78 12.25
C ALA A 271 25.53 -15.77 12.81
N ILE A 272 25.97 -14.54 13.14
CA ILE A 272 25.08 -13.45 13.56
C ILE A 272 24.14 -13.05 12.41
N MET A 273 24.67 -12.87 11.20
CA MET A 273 23.86 -12.56 10.03
C MET A 273 22.82 -13.65 9.74
N GLN A 274 23.20 -14.92 9.81
CA GLN A 274 22.34 -16.07 9.54
C GLN A 274 21.22 -16.28 10.59
N ALA A 275 21.24 -15.53 11.68
CA ALA A 275 20.17 -15.56 12.68
C ALA A 275 18.95 -14.72 12.29
N HIS A 276 19.05 -13.80 11.28
CA HIS A 276 17.95 -12.90 10.94
C HIS A 276 16.64 -13.59 10.50
N PRO A 277 16.64 -14.76 9.80
CA PRO A 277 15.37 -15.38 9.43
C PRO A 277 14.56 -15.82 10.65
N ALA A 278 15.21 -16.42 11.64
CA ALA A 278 14.54 -16.81 12.89
C ALA A 278 14.13 -15.59 13.72
N ALA A 279 14.97 -14.54 13.76
CA ALA A 279 14.63 -13.29 14.44
C ALA A 279 13.45 -12.57 13.78
N GLY A 280 13.41 -12.51 12.45
CA GLY A 280 12.30 -11.91 11.69
C GLY A 280 11.00 -12.65 11.91
N ALA A 281 11.00 -13.96 11.76
CA ALA A 281 9.82 -14.79 12.04
C ALA A 281 9.28 -14.56 13.45
N LYS A 282 10.17 -14.51 14.45
CA LYS A 282 9.79 -14.23 15.84
C LYS A 282 9.16 -12.84 15.98
N LEU A 283 9.74 -11.79 15.43
CA LEU A 283 9.20 -10.43 15.47
C LEU A 283 7.79 -10.36 14.86
N ILE A 284 7.56 -11.07 13.75
CA ILE A 284 6.27 -11.12 13.07
C ILE A 284 5.24 -11.86 13.94
N ILE A 285 5.59 -13.00 14.52
CA ILE A 285 4.72 -13.78 15.43
C ILE A 285 4.37 -12.97 16.69
N ASP A 286 5.37 -12.33 17.30
CA ASP A 286 5.22 -11.54 18.52
C ASP A 286 4.37 -10.26 18.30
N SER A 287 4.12 -9.86 17.05
CA SER A 287 3.19 -8.76 16.72
C SER A 287 1.73 -9.05 17.11
N GLY A 288 1.40 -10.31 17.39
CA GLY A 288 0.07 -10.76 17.81
C GLY A 288 -0.98 -10.77 16.68
N ARG A 289 -0.57 -10.55 15.44
CA ARG A 289 -1.42 -10.61 14.24
C ARG A 289 -1.18 -11.91 13.47
N ARG A 290 -2.22 -12.40 12.78
CA ARG A 290 -2.11 -13.61 11.95
C ARG A 290 -1.40 -13.31 10.64
N LEU A 291 -0.08 -13.24 10.69
CA LEU A 291 0.80 -13.10 9.53
C LEU A 291 1.58 -14.41 9.30
N ASP A 292 0.88 -15.53 9.41
CA ASP A 292 1.48 -16.86 9.37
C ASP A 292 2.35 -17.08 8.11
N LEU A 293 1.88 -16.57 6.95
CA LEU A 293 2.63 -16.67 5.70
C LEU A 293 3.91 -15.83 5.74
N ALA A 294 3.84 -14.58 6.21
CA ALA A 294 5.02 -13.71 6.30
C ALA A 294 6.04 -14.26 7.30
N ALA A 295 5.59 -14.82 8.43
CA ALA A 295 6.47 -15.47 9.40
C ALA A 295 7.15 -16.71 8.81
N ALA A 296 6.42 -17.55 8.06
CA ALA A 296 6.99 -18.70 7.38
C ALA A 296 8.02 -18.28 6.34
N VAL A 297 7.69 -17.28 5.51
CA VAL A 297 8.62 -16.73 4.50
C VAL A 297 9.86 -16.14 5.15
N ALA A 298 9.72 -15.30 6.18
CA ALA A 298 10.85 -14.72 6.89
C ALA A 298 11.80 -15.80 7.45
N HIS A 299 11.25 -16.93 7.92
CA HIS A 299 12.05 -18.04 8.42
C HIS A 299 12.72 -18.86 7.31
N GLU A 300 12.05 -19.06 6.18
CA GLU A 300 12.42 -20.08 5.18
C GLU A 300 13.14 -19.52 3.95
N HIS A 301 13.14 -18.20 3.70
CA HIS A 301 13.59 -17.62 2.42
C HIS A 301 15.06 -17.89 2.06
N HIS A 302 15.88 -18.29 3.02
CA HIS A 302 17.26 -18.74 2.78
C HIS A 302 17.47 -20.25 2.82
N ILE A 303 16.40 -21.03 2.97
CA ILE A 303 16.47 -22.49 2.87
C ILE A 303 16.40 -22.88 1.39
N MET A 304 17.46 -23.52 0.90
CA MET A 304 17.54 -23.95 -0.50
C MET A 304 16.72 -25.22 -0.75
N ILE A 305 16.28 -25.41 -2.00
CA ILE A 305 15.52 -26.59 -2.44
C ILE A 305 16.27 -27.90 -2.17
N ASN A 306 17.61 -27.89 -2.27
CA ASN A 306 18.47 -29.04 -1.99
C ASN A 306 18.66 -29.34 -0.50
N GLY A 307 18.04 -28.53 0.39
CA GLY A 307 18.14 -28.67 1.85
C GLY A 307 19.35 -28.00 2.49
N HIS A 308 20.15 -27.31 1.69
CA HIS A 308 21.21 -26.41 2.19
C HIS A 308 20.63 -25.04 2.56
N GLY A 309 21.52 -24.12 2.96
CA GLY A 309 21.12 -22.79 3.39
C GLY A 309 20.92 -22.70 4.91
N TYR A 310 20.18 -21.68 5.33
CA TYR A 310 19.92 -21.44 6.75
C TYR A 310 18.51 -20.85 6.96
N PRO A 311 17.90 -21.01 8.16
CA PRO A 311 18.39 -21.80 9.27
C PRO A 311 18.42 -23.30 8.96
N ALA A 312 19.37 -24.03 9.54
CA ALA A 312 19.48 -25.47 9.33
C ALA A 312 18.24 -26.18 9.88
N CYS A 313 17.57 -26.97 9.05
CA CYS A 313 16.43 -27.80 9.46
C CYS A 313 16.94 -29.18 9.89
N HIS A 314 16.54 -29.62 11.11
CA HIS A 314 16.87 -30.96 11.59
C HIS A 314 16.09 -32.08 10.87
N TYR A 315 15.03 -31.73 10.16
CA TYR A 315 14.21 -32.66 9.39
C TYR A 315 14.07 -32.14 7.96
N ARG A 316 14.10 -33.06 7.01
CA ARG A 316 13.83 -32.74 5.60
C ARG A 316 12.37 -32.37 5.46
N ARG A 317 12.07 -31.11 5.19
CA ARG A 317 10.73 -30.63 4.89
C ARG A 317 10.76 -29.75 3.65
N ASP A 318 9.69 -29.79 2.89
CA ASP A 318 9.51 -28.81 1.82
C ASP A 318 9.22 -27.43 2.41
N CYS A 319 9.90 -26.41 1.89
CA CYS A 319 9.58 -25.03 2.19
C CYS A 319 8.21 -24.66 1.62
N HIS A 320 7.53 -23.73 2.27
CA HIS A 320 6.29 -23.20 1.75
C HIS A 320 6.47 -22.65 0.33
N LYS A 321 5.45 -22.81 -0.56
CA LYS A 321 5.55 -22.31 -1.94
C LYS A 321 5.84 -20.81 -2.01
N ALA A 322 5.24 -20.02 -1.11
CA ALA A 322 5.50 -18.59 -0.99
C ALA A 322 6.97 -18.29 -0.68
N SER A 323 7.60 -19.08 0.21
CA SER A 323 9.03 -18.91 0.55
C SER A 323 9.91 -19.13 -0.68
N LYS A 324 9.56 -20.09 -1.53
CA LYS A 324 10.27 -20.33 -2.81
C LYS A 324 10.08 -19.17 -3.79
N LEU A 325 8.87 -18.61 -3.90
CA LEU A 325 8.59 -17.45 -4.76
C LEU A 325 9.34 -16.21 -4.29
N VAL A 326 9.31 -15.92 -2.99
CA VAL A 326 10.05 -14.78 -2.40
C VAL A 326 11.55 -14.98 -2.58
N HIS A 327 12.07 -16.19 -2.40
CA HIS A 327 13.50 -16.50 -2.62
C HIS A 327 13.93 -16.17 -4.06
N VAL A 328 13.13 -16.55 -5.06
CA VAL A 328 13.43 -16.22 -6.47
C VAL A 328 13.48 -14.71 -6.67
N CYS A 329 12.52 -13.97 -6.12
CA CYS A 329 12.46 -12.50 -6.21
C CYS A 329 13.62 -11.83 -5.47
N ASP A 330 13.99 -12.33 -4.28
CA ASP A 330 15.12 -11.88 -3.49
C ASP A 330 16.44 -12.05 -4.25
N VAL A 331 16.69 -13.26 -4.78
CA VAL A 331 17.88 -13.54 -5.59
C VAL A 331 17.93 -12.66 -6.84
N TYR A 332 16.80 -12.49 -7.52
CA TYR A 332 16.70 -11.63 -8.70
C TYR A 332 17.08 -10.19 -8.36
N ASP A 333 16.43 -9.57 -7.37
CA ASP A 333 16.74 -8.19 -6.98
C ASP A 333 18.18 -8.05 -6.48
N ALA A 334 18.64 -8.98 -5.64
CA ALA A 334 20.00 -8.99 -5.14
C ALA A 334 21.05 -9.02 -6.26
N LEU A 335 20.83 -9.75 -7.35
CA LEU A 335 21.74 -9.83 -8.50
C LEU A 335 21.61 -8.64 -9.44
N ARG A 336 20.43 -8.05 -9.58
CA ARG A 336 20.12 -6.88 -10.41
C ARG A 336 20.56 -5.56 -9.76
N THR A 337 20.77 -5.55 -8.45
CA THR A 337 21.18 -4.35 -7.72
C THR A 337 22.71 -4.24 -7.64
N ARG A 338 23.22 -3.04 -7.93
CA ARG A 338 24.63 -2.71 -7.76
C ARG A 338 24.98 -2.71 -6.27
N ARG A 339 26.10 -3.32 -5.91
CA ARG A 339 26.65 -3.31 -4.55
C ARG A 339 28.04 -2.70 -4.55
N PRO A 340 28.56 -2.18 -3.44
CA PRO A 340 29.90 -1.57 -3.39
C PRO A 340 31.03 -2.47 -3.91
N TYR A 341 30.82 -3.79 -3.88
CA TYR A 341 31.79 -4.80 -4.27
C TYR A 341 31.40 -5.62 -5.50
N ARG A 342 30.26 -5.28 -6.17
CA ARG A 342 29.77 -6.03 -7.33
C ARG A 342 28.86 -5.17 -8.20
N GLU A 343 29.15 -5.15 -9.51
CA GLU A 343 28.24 -4.57 -10.49
C GLU A 343 26.94 -5.37 -10.61
N ALA A 344 25.88 -4.69 -11.03
CA ALA A 344 24.59 -5.32 -11.33
C ALA A 344 24.73 -6.27 -12.53
N TRP A 345 24.09 -7.43 -12.46
CA TRP A 345 24.03 -8.35 -13.60
C TRP A 345 22.90 -7.92 -14.56
N GLU A 346 23.08 -8.24 -15.83
CA GLU A 346 22.02 -8.10 -16.83
C GLU A 346 20.87 -9.08 -16.56
N ALA A 347 19.64 -8.70 -16.95
CA ALA A 347 18.43 -9.47 -16.62
C ALA A 347 18.51 -10.92 -17.14
N ASP A 348 18.88 -11.10 -18.41
CA ASP A 348 18.99 -12.42 -19.03
C ASP A 348 19.97 -13.34 -18.30
N ARG A 349 21.09 -12.78 -17.84
CA ARG A 349 22.06 -13.53 -17.05
C ARG A 349 21.49 -13.96 -15.70
N VAL A 350 20.70 -13.10 -15.05
CA VAL A 350 20.07 -13.45 -13.76
C VAL A 350 19.03 -14.54 -13.97
N LEU A 351 18.19 -14.42 -15.00
CA LEU A 351 17.18 -15.44 -15.31
C LEU A 351 17.83 -16.80 -15.58
N THR A 352 18.86 -16.84 -16.41
CA THR A 352 19.60 -18.09 -16.67
C THR A 352 20.15 -18.70 -15.37
N TYR A 353 20.69 -17.88 -14.46
CA TYR A 353 21.23 -18.35 -13.17
C TYR A 353 20.15 -18.92 -12.24
N ILE A 354 18.92 -18.36 -12.29
CA ILE A 354 17.81 -18.84 -11.47
C ILE A 354 17.23 -20.17 -12.02
N GLU A 355 17.32 -20.38 -13.32
CA GLU A 355 16.84 -21.61 -13.99
C GLU A 355 17.78 -22.82 -13.81
N GLU A 356 19.09 -22.60 -13.54
CA GLU A 356 20.09 -23.62 -13.26
C GLU A 356 20.03 -24.15 -11.82
#